data_47e33b2cf242fda87ac9ad91c7cd00a1
#
_entry.id   47e33b2cf242fda87ac9ad91c7cd00a1
#
_cell.length_a   1.000
_cell.length_b   1.000
_cell.length_c   1.000
_cell.angle_alpha   90.00
_cell.angle_beta   90.00
_cell.angle_gamma   90.00
#
_symmetry.space_group_name_H-M   'P 1'
#
loop_
_entity.id
_entity.type
_entity.pdbx_description
1 polymer ?
#
loop_
_entity_poly.entity_id
_entity_poly.type
_entity_poly.pdbx_seq_one_letter_code
_entity_poly.pdbx_strand_id
1 'polypeptide(L)'
;LVNPALSSVYNEKIGLTHQSRIAGMVNSELLSFNKNISDSSWASIALLYEGVSGIPDTRNALLDWGSDGVFGTFDPGENNGVLDEGERLDANKISYFSQNQIGLFGAMSKPYKGWKLGIGMKLLFHILDDNYAIGTGMNLGAFRSFNNGTSIGVVLYDAPSSGVLWDNGDIELTPSSFSIGIHHSLLFEKYQIAINPVYRLDILMKERTIDSHL
;
A
#
# COMPACT_ATOMS: atom_id res chain seq x y z
N LEU A 1 -8.02 4.68 1.29
CA LEU A 1 -9.33 4.47 1.93
C LEU A 1 -9.23 3.29 2.89
N VAL A 2 -9.03 3.59 4.17
CA VAL A 2 -8.78 2.56 5.19
C VAL A 2 -10.04 1.73 5.46
N ASN A 3 -11.21 2.36 5.54
CA ASN A 3 -12.49 1.66 5.70
C ASN A 3 -13.53 2.29 4.75
N PRO A 4 -14.07 1.55 3.77
CA PRO A 4 -15.03 2.09 2.82
C PRO A 4 -16.35 2.56 3.47
N ALA A 5 -16.73 2.03 4.63
CA ALA A 5 -17.90 2.49 5.36
C ALA A 5 -17.77 3.93 5.89
N LEU A 6 -16.54 4.46 6.01
CA LEU A 6 -16.28 5.82 6.48
C LEU A 6 -16.54 6.90 5.42
N SER A 7 -16.81 6.55 4.16
CA SER A 7 -17.23 7.53 3.13
C SER A 7 -18.42 8.37 3.60
N SER A 8 -19.27 7.82 4.45
CA SER A 8 -20.46 8.50 5.00
C SER A 8 -20.19 9.34 6.26
N VAL A 9 -18.96 9.39 6.77
CA VAL A 9 -18.63 10.15 7.99
C VAL A 9 -18.32 11.60 7.66
N TYR A 10 -17.82 11.85 6.46
CA TYR A 10 -17.41 13.18 6.01
C TYR A 10 -18.40 13.70 4.96
N ASN A 11 -18.96 14.87 5.18
CA ASN A 11 -19.72 15.58 4.15
C ASN A 11 -18.79 16.00 3.01
N GLU A 12 -19.35 16.43 1.89
CA GLU A 12 -18.65 16.81 0.66
C GLU A 12 -17.30 17.49 0.94
N LYS A 13 -16.22 16.80 0.62
CA LYS A 13 -14.84 17.27 0.88
C LYS A 13 -13.93 16.89 -0.28
N ILE A 14 -13.04 17.82 -0.58
CA ILE A 14 -11.86 17.58 -1.40
C ILE A 14 -10.66 17.54 -0.45
N GLY A 15 -9.81 16.54 -0.60
CA GLY A 15 -8.55 16.41 0.13
C GLY A 15 -7.38 16.33 -0.84
N LEU A 16 -6.35 17.10 -0.57
CA LEU A 16 -5.05 17.01 -1.25
C LEU A 16 -3.98 16.80 -0.20
N THR A 17 -3.13 15.81 -0.40
CA THR A 17 -2.02 15.50 0.50
C THR A 17 -0.77 15.28 -0.33
N HIS A 18 0.30 15.98 0.02
CA HIS A 18 1.65 15.73 -0.45
C HIS A 18 2.48 15.17 0.70
N GLN A 19 3.26 14.14 0.44
CA GLN A 19 4.19 13.57 1.39
C GLN A 19 5.52 13.26 0.70
N SER A 20 6.60 13.79 1.26
CA SER A 20 7.96 13.46 0.85
C SER A 20 8.68 12.74 1.98
N ARG A 21 9.30 11.61 1.69
CA ARG A 21 9.98 10.73 2.65
C ARG A 21 11.39 10.40 2.16
N ILE A 22 12.24 9.96 3.08
CA ILE A 22 13.62 9.49 2.79
C ILE A 22 14.37 10.57 1.97
N ALA A 23 14.50 11.79 2.56
CA ALA A 23 15.20 12.92 1.96
C ALA A 23 14.76 13.27 0.52
N GLY A 24 13.45 13.08 0.21
CA GLY A 24 12.89 13.40 -1.11
C GLY A 24 12.95 12.27 -2.14
N MET A 25 13.48 11.11 -1.78
CA MET A 25 13.51 9.96 -2.70
C MET A 25 12.14 9.37 -2.96
N VAL A 26 11.26 9.36 -1.94
CA VAL A 26 9.89 8.84 -2.05
C VAL A 26 8.92 10.00 -1.95
N ASN A 27 8.15 10.24 -3.01
CA ASN A 27 7.12 11.28 -3.06
C ASN A 27 5.76 10.64 -3.30
N SER A 28 4.76 11.06 -2.52
CA SER A 28 3.39 10.57 -2.62
C SER A 28 2.41 11.73 -2.71
N GLU A 29 1.50 11.66 -3.67
CA GLU A 29 0.44 12.63 -3.90
C GLU A 29 -0.91 11.93 -3.79
N LEU A 30 -1.80 12.43 -2.95
CA LEU A 30 -3.15 11.92 -2.81
C LEU A 30 -4.16 13.03 -3.07
N LEU A 31 -4.99 12.83 -4.08
CA LEU A 31 -6.18 13.62 -4.33
C LEU A 31 -7.40 12.79 -3.97
N SER A 32 -8.29 13.30 -3.16
CA SER A 32 -9.52 12.61 -2.77
C SER A 32 -10.74 13.51 -2.85
N PHE A 33 -11.86 12.90 -3.20
CA PHE A 33 -13.16 13.54 -3.25
C PHE A 33 -14.20 12.64 -2.61
N ASN A 34 -15.08 13.23 -1.81
CA ASN A 34 -16.18 12.55 -1.15
C ASN A 34 -17.48 13.34 -1.37
N LYS A 35 -18.55 12.64 -1.74
CA LYS A 35 -19.84 13.26 -2.03
C LYS A 35 -20.99 12.39 -1.54
N ASN A 36 -22.04 13.05 -1.05
CA ASN A 36 -23.36 12.45 -0.89
C ASN A 36 -24.00 12.29 -2.28
N ILE A 37 -24.38 11.06 -2.64
CA ILE A 37 -25.00 10.74 -3.94
C ILE A 37 -26.50 10.51 -3.85
N SER A 38 -27.02 10.30 -2.63
CA SER A 38 -28.46 10.24 -2.33
C SER A 38 -28.67 10.45 -0.84
N ASP A 39 -29.93 10.60 -0.38
CA ASP A 39 -30.29 10.85 1.01
C ASP A 39 -29.66 9.91 2.03
N SER A 40 -29.22 8.74 1.59
CA SER A 40 -28.62 7.72 2.46
C SER A 40 -27.37 7.05 1.90
N SER A 41 -26.77 7.57 0.82
CA SER A 41 -25.61 6.93 0.19
C SER A 41 -24.50 7.93 -0.10
N TRP A 42 -23.28 7.53 0.15
CA TRP A 42 -22.06 8.33 -0.09
C TRP A 42 -21.11 7.57 -1.01
N ALA A 43 -20.43 8.34 -1.84
CA ALA A 43 -19.33 7.83 -2.67
C ALA A 43 -18.05 8.62 -2.39
N SER A 44 -16.92 7.94 -2.48
CA SER A 44 -15.59 8.52 -2.43
C SER A 44 -14.79 8.03 -3.61
N ILE A 45 -13.95 8.91 -4.15
CA ILE A 45 -12.94 8.57 -5.13
C ILE A 45 -11.61 9.16 -4.65
N ALA A 46 -10.51 8.44 -4.87
CA ALA A 46 -9.19 8.95 -4.60
C ALA A 46 -8.20 8.48 -5.67
N LEU A 47 -7.28 9.37 -6.02
CA LEU A 47 -6.15 9.12 -6.89
C LEU A 47 -4.89 9.26 -6.05
N LEU A 48 -4.08 8.20 -6.00
CA LEU A 48 -2.79 8.17 -5.36
C LEU A 48 -1.70 8.05 -6.44
N TYR A 49 -0.70 8.87 -6.35
CA TYR A 49 0.58 8.67 -7.02
C TYR A 49 1.66 8.47 -5.97
N GLU A 50 2.52 7.49 -6.16
CA GLU A 50 3.74 7.34 -5.37
C GLU A 50 4.91 7.03 -6.31
N GLY A 51 5.98 7.82 -6.18
CA GLY A 51 7.19 7.70 -6.98
C GLY A 51 8.43 7.56 -6.12
N VAL A 52 9.32 6.67 -6.53
CA VAL A 52 10.69 6.53 -6.01
C VAL A 52 11.65 6.76 -7.15
N SER A 53 12.56 7.72 -6.99
CA SER A 53 13.54 8.04 -8.02
C SER A 53 14.98 7.82 -7.53
N GLY A 54 15.91 7.68 -8.47
CA GLY A 54 17.30 7.54 -8.13
C GLY A 54 17.67 6.20 -7.50
N ILE A 55 16.95 5.12 -7.86
CA ILE A 55 17.28 3.77 -7.44
C ILE A 55 18.52 3.32 -8.24
N PRO A 56 19.67 3.01 -7.59
CA PRO A 56 20.87 2.61 -8.31
C PRO A 56 20.73 1.20 -8.89
N ASP A 57 21.02 1.07 -10.17
CA ASP A 57 21.18 -0.21 -10.84
C ASP A 57 22.66 -0.58 -10.91
N THR A 58 23.04 -1.61 -10.21
CA THR A 58 24.42 -2.08 -10.11
C THR A 58 24.67 -3.37 -10.88
N ARG A 59 23.67 -3.90 -11.62
CA ARG A 59 23.75 -5.19 -12.34
C ARG A 59 24.96 -5.26 -13.31
N ASN A 60 25.34 -4.13 -13.91
CA ASN A 60 26.45 -4.04 -14.86
C ASN A 60 27.69 -3.36 -14.26
N ALA A 61 27.66 -3.03 -12.98
CA ALA A 61 28.72 -2.26 -12.33
C ALA A 61 29.74 -3.12 -11.59
N LEU A 62 29.49 -4.42 -11.39
CA LEU A 62 30.40 -5.31 -10.69
C LEU A 62 31.73 -5.42 -11.47
N LEU A 63 32.82 -5.20 -10.76
CA LEU A 63 34.17 -5.57 -11.16
C LEU A 63 34.46 -6.93 -10.49
N ASP A 64 34.01 -7.98 -11.19
CA ASP A 64 34.10 -9.38 -10.78
C ASP A 64 35.51 -9.91 -11.05
N TRP A 65 36.44 -9.44 -10.22
CA TRP A 65 37.88 -9.66 -10.38
C TRP A 65 38.50 -10.58 -9.32
N GLY A 66 37.64 -11.21 -8.51
CA GLY A 66 38.04 -12.14 -7.48
C GLY A 66 38.69 -11.49 -6.25
N SER A 67 39.23 -12.34 -5.38
CA SER A 67 39.70 -11.93 -4.05
C SER A 67 40.95 -11.05 -4.06
N ASP A 68 41.78 -11.10 -5.12
CA ASP A 68 42.98 -10.26 -5.27
C ASP A 68 42.69 -8.90 -5.94
N GLY A 69 41.45 -8.73 -6.49
CA GLY A 69 41.00 -7.51 -7.14
C GLY A 69 41.69 -7.20 -8.46
N VAL A 70 42.27 -8.21 -9.13
CA VAL A 70 42.98 -8.10 -10.42
C VAL A 70 42.31 -9.00 -11.44
N PHE A 71 41.83 -8.42 -12.54
CA PHE A 71 41.16 -9.18 -13.60
C PHE A 71 42.12 -10.14 -14.32
N GLY A 72 41.67 -11.39 -14.51
CA GLY A 72 42.38 -12.42 -15.33
C GLY A 72 43.41 -13.21 -14.57
N THR A 73 43.42 -13.22 -13.27
CA THR A 73 44.31 -14.04 -12.42
C THR A 73 43.75 -15.42 -12.11
N PHE A 74 42.43 -15.63 -12.40
CA PHE A 74 41.69 -16.88 -12.16
C PHE A 74 41.69 -17.30 -10.70
N ASP A 75 41.68 -16.33 -9.79
CA ASP A 75 41.59 -16.58 -8.36
C ASP A 75 40.15 -16.90 -7.91
N PRO A 76 39.94 -17.38 -6.68
CA PRO A 76 38.60 -17.68 -6.18
C PRO A 76 37.69 -16.45 -6.20
N GLY A 77 36.48 -16.60 -6.77
CA GLY A 77 35.49 -15.56 -6.88
C GLY A 77 35.43 -14.86 -8.24
N GLU A 78 36.52 -14.88 -9.04
CA GLU A 78 36.55 -14.21 -10.34
C GLU A 78 35.50 -14.77 -11.32
N ASN A 79 34.69 -13.89 -11.96
CA ASN A 79 33.62 -14.20 -12.93
C ASN A 79 32.50 -15.10 -12.36
N ASN A 80 32.18 -15.01 -11.09
CA ASN A 80 31.08 -15.77 -10.47
C ASN A 80 29.76 -15.00 -10.45
N GLY A 81 29.74 -13.70 -10.78
CA GLY A 81 28.56 -12.83 -10.81
C GLY A 81 28.07 -12.39 -9.44
N VAL A 82 28.83 -12.62 -8.38
CA VAL A 82 28.52 -12.26 -7.00
C VAL A 82 29.54 -11.27 -6.47
N LEU A 83 29.12 -10.27 -5.72
CA LEU A 83 30.07 -9.34 -5.09
C LEU A 83 30.72 -10.01 -3.87
N ASP A 84 31.95 -10.43 -4.03
CA ASP A 84 32.77 -11.09 -3.00
C ASP A 84 33.65 -10.09 -2.22
N GLU A 85 34.29 -10.59 -1.14
CA GLU A 85 35.20 -9.79 -0.35
C GLU A 85 36.44 -9.41 -1.17
N GLY A 86 36.75 -8.13 -1.25
CA GLY A 86 37.85 -7.58 -2.07
C GLY A 86 37.39 -6.98 -3.39
N GLU A 87 36.24 -7.34 -3.88
CA GLU A 87 35.66 -6.79 -5.10
C GLU A 87 34.96 -5.44 -4.89
N ARG A 88 34.67 -4.74 -5.98
CA ARG A 88 34.08 -3.42 -5.94
C ARG A 88 33.16 -3.16 -7.15
N LEU A 89 32.32 -2.13 -7.02
CA LEU A 89 31.52 -1.62 -8.13
C LEU A 89 32.26 -0.49 -8.87
N ASP A 90 32.17 -0.51 -10.19
CA ASP A 90 32.56 0.63 -11.02
C ASP A 90 31.46 1.70 -10.97
N ALA A 91 31.73 2.79 -10.28
CA ALA A 91 30.78 3.89 -10.13
C ALA A 91 30.31 4.49 -11.45
N ASN A 92 31.14 4.41 -12.53
CA ASN A 92 30.79 4.93 -13.85
C ASN A 92 29.80 4.05 -14.62
N LYS A 93 29.59 2.80 -14.15
CA LYS A 93 28.65 1.84 -14.73
C LYS A 93 27.34 1.74 -13.95
N ILE A 94 27.22 2.45 -12.85
CA ILE A 94 25.97 2.52 -12.09
C ILE A 94 24.99 3.38 -12.89
N SER A 95 23.90 2.78 -13.32
CA SER A 95 22.76 3.49 -13.88
C SER A 95 21.68 3.70 -12.79
N TYR A 96 20.65 4.48 -13.11
CA TYR A 96 19.58 4.75 -12.16
C TYR A 96 18.23 4.55 -12.83
N PHE A 97 17.30 3.97 -12.10
CA PHE A 97 15.94 3.80 -12.55
C PHE A 97 14.93 4.38 -11.53
N SER A 98 13.66 4.35 -11.85
CA SER A 98 12.58 4.82 -10.98
C SER A 98 11.48 3.78 -10.88
N GLN A 99 10.77 3.84 -9.76
CA GLN A 99 9.51 3.13 -9.55
C GLN A 99 8.39 4.15 -9.44
N ASN A 100 7.27 3.90 -10.13
CA ASN A 100 6.09 4.74 -10.06
C ASN A 100 4.87 3.88 -9.86
N GLN A 101 3.96 4.33 -8.98
CA GLN A 101 2.69 3.67 -8.71
C GLN A 101 1.56 4.67 -8.82
N ILE A 102 0.49 4.29 -9.49
CA ILE A 102 -0.75 5.05 -9.56
C ILE A 102 -1.86 4.16 -9.02
N GLY A 103 -2.59 4.63 -8.02
CA GLY A 103 -3.73 3.94 -7.45
C GLY A 103 -5.01 4.76 -7.64
N LEU A 104 -6.02 4.16 -8.27
CA LEU A 104 -7.38 4.70 -8.30
C LEU A 104 -8.25 3.91 -7.34
N PHE A 105 -8.85 4.62 -6.39
CA PHE A 105 -9.70 4.05 -5.36
C PHE A 105 -11.11 4.60 -5.48
N GLY A 106 -12.10 3.72 -5.46
CA GLY A 106 -13.51 4.06 -5.37
C GLY A 106 -14.13 3.40 -4.15
N ALA A 107 -15.04 4.09 -3.44
CA ALA A 107 -15.80 3.48 -2.36
C ALA A 107 -17.23 4.02 -2.34
N MET A 108 -18.14 3.18 -1.90
CA MET A 108 -19.53 3.55 -1.62
C MET A 108 -19.91 3.06 -0.24
N SER A 109 -20.75 3.84 0.46
CA SER A 109 -21.29 3.44 1.75
C SER A 109 -22.75 3.78 1.89
N LYS A 110 -23.46 2.97 2.70
CA LYS A 110 -24.89 3.12 2.99
C LYS A 110 -25.18 2.72 4.45
N PRO A 111 -26.08 3.44 5.15
CA PRO A 111 -26.55 3.02 6.46
C PRO A 111 -27.47 1.80 6.36
N TYR A 112 -27.34 0.88 7.28
CA TYR A 112 -28.19 -0.29 7.43
C TYR A 112 -28.29 -0.71 8.90
N LYS A 113 -29.49 -0.67 9.47
CA LYS A 113 -29.78 -1.06 10.87
C LYS A 113 -28.82 -0.50 11.91
N GLY A 114 -28.48 0.80 11.80
CA GLY A 114 -27.57 1.50 12.71
C GLY A 114 -26.07 1.29 12.43
N TRP A 115 -25.73 0.47 11.48
CA TRP A 115 -24.38 0.34 10.91
C TRP A 115 -24.26 1.18 9.64
N LYS A 116 -23.04 1.57 9.31
CA LYS A 116 -22.67 2.05 7.99
C LYS A 116 -21.89 0.92 7.32
N LEU A 117 -22.40 0.44 6.20
CA LEU A 117 -21.75 -0.61 5.40
C LEU A 117 -21.09 0.04 4.19
N GLY A 118 -19.94 -0.45 3.79
CA GLY A 118 -19.20 0.09 2.65
C GLY A 118 -18.51 -0.99 1.84
N ILE A 119 -18.41 -0.71 0.55
CA ILE A 119 -17.61 -1.47 -0.41
C ILE A 119 -16.62 -0.51 -1.05
N GLY A 120 -15.38 -0.94 -1.22
CA GLY A 120 -14.32 -0.21 -1.91
C GLY A 120 -13.67 -1.08 -2.96
N MET A 121 -13.26 -0.45 -4.06
CA MET A 121 -12.46 -1.07 -5.12
C MET A 121 -11.19 -0.27 -5.32
N LYS A 122 -10.12 -0.94 -5.73
CA LYS A 122 -8.86 -0.32 -6.12
C LYS A 122 -8.38 -0.85 -7.46
N LEU A 123 -7.83 0.04 -8.26
CA LEU A 123 -7.07 -0.28 -9.47
C LEU A 123 -5.67 0.29 -9.26
N LEU A 124 -4.66 -0.51 -9.55
CA LEU A 124 -3.25 -0.18 -9.32
C LEU A 124 -2.50 -0.32 -10.65
N PHE A 125 -1.65 0.65 -10.93
CA PHE A 125 -0.71 0.63 -12.05
C PHE A 125 0.68 0.81 -11.48
N HIS A 126 1.57 -0.12 -11.76
CA HIS A 126 2.96 -0.10 -11.34
C HIS A 126 3.86 0.00 -12.56
N ILE A 127 4.88 0.83 -12.46
CA ILE A 127 5.97 0.94 -13.44
C ILE A 127 7.25 0.81 -12.64
N LEU A 128 8.06 -0.18 -12.96
CA LEU A 128 9.34 -0.44 -12.34
C LEU A 128 10.39 -0.67 -13.43
N ASP A 129 11.26 0.33 -13.65
CA ASP A 129 12.20 0.32 -14.76
C ASP A 129 11.44 0.19 -16.10
N ASP A 130 11.71 -0.84 -16.88
CA ASP A 130 11.04 -1.15 -18.15
C ASP A 130 9.80 -2.04 -17.99
N ASN A 131 9.50 -2.50 -16.77
CA ASN A 131 8.37 -3.41 -16.50
C ASN A 131 7.15 -2.64 -15.99
N TYR A 132 5.97 -3.14 -16.30
CA TYR A 132 4.71 -2.60 -15.78
C TYR A 132 3.78 -3.69 -15.28
N ALA A 133 2.90 -3.31 -14.35
CA ALA A 133 1.89 -4.21 -13.84
C ALA A 133 0.56 -3.50 -13.60
N ILE A 134 -0.52 -4.27 -13.67
CA ILE A 134 -1.88 -3.84 -13.34
C ILE A 134 -2.39 -4.68 -12.19
N GLY A 135 -2.95 -4.01 -11.18
CA GLY A 135 -3.52 -4.67 -10.02
C GLY A 135 -4.95 -4.24 -9.74
N THR A 136 -5.69 -5.11 -9.07
CA THR A 136 -7.04 -4.82 -8.61
C THR A 136 -7.31 -5.47 -7.26
N GLY A 137 -8.23 -4.88 -6.49
CA GLY A 137 -8.65 -5.43 -5.22
C GLY A 137 -9.95 -4.81 -4.73
N MET A 138 -10.59 -5.48 -3.76
CA MET A 138 -11.84 -5.06 -3.17
C MET A 138 -11.74 -5.08 -1.64
N ASN A 139 -12.35 -4.09 -1.00
CA ASN A 139 -12.45 -3.99 0.45
C ASN A 139 -13.92 -3.93 0.87
N LEU A 140 -14.27 -4.62 1.96
CA LEU A 140 -15.58 -4.53 2.59
C LEU A 140 -15.42 -3.91 3.97
N GLY A 141 -16.32 -3.01 4.34
CA GLY A 141 -16.24 -2.30 5.60
C GLY A 141 -17.59 -2.18 6.31
N ALA A 142 -17.53 -2.18 7.63
CA ALA A 142 -18.65 -1.81 8.50
C ALA A 142 -18.16 -0.83 9.57
N PHE A 143 -19.04 0.10 9.96
CA PHE A 143 -18.75 1.07 11.00
C PHE A 143 -20.03 1.38 11.79
N ARG A 144 -19.89 1.53 13.10
CA ARG A 144 -20.98 1.96 13.98
C ARG A 144 -20.45 2.88 15.06
N SER A 145 -21.14 4.00 15.28
CA SER A 145 -20.97 4.86 16.45
C SER A 145 -22.14 4.66 17.40
N PHE A 146 -21.83 4.67 18.69
CA PHE A 146 -22.80 4.56 19.78
C PHE A 146 -22.90 5.92 20.51
N ASN A 147 -24.04 6.17 21.14
CA ASN A 147 -24.30 7.45 21.84
C ASN A 147 -23.39 7.68 23.07
N ASN A 148 -22.72 6.63 23.56
CA ASN A 148 -21.79 6.71 24.71
C ASN A 148 -20.36 7.13 24.29
N GLY A 149 -20.15 7.62 23.08
CA GLY A 149 -18.83 8.02 22.59
C GLY A 149 -17.95 6.86 22.07
N THR A 150 -18.47 5.62 22.06
CA THR A 150 -17.78 4.46 21.49
C THR A 150 -18.06 4.35 20.01
N SER A 151 -17.05 3.95 19.22
CA SER A 151 -17.20 3.59 17.81
C SER A 151 -16.47 2.29 17.52
N ILE A 152 -17.06 1.47 16.67
CA ILE A 152 -16.48 0.19 16.22
C ILE A 152 -16.40 0.20 14.70
N GLY A 153 -15.24 -0.16 14.18
CA GLY A 153 -14.98 -0.32 12.75
C GLY A 153 -14.45 -1.71 12.44
N VAL A 154 -14.91 -2.29 11.34
CA VAL A 154 -14.46 -3.59 10.84
C VAL A 154 -14.17 -3.46 9.37
N VAL A 155 -13.08 -4.05 8.91
CA VAL A 155 -12.70 -4.08 7.48
C VAL A 155 -12.18 -5.46 7.12
N LEU A 156 -12.65 -5.96 5.98
CA LEU A 156 -12.03 -7.05 5.25
C LEU A 156 -11.33 -6.42 4.04
N TYR A 157 -10.02 -6.44 4.07
CA TYR A 157 -9.17 -5.97 2.97
C TYR A 157 -8.92 -7.07 1.97
N ASP A 158 -8.80 -6.68 0.71
CA ASP A 158 -8.37 -7.56 -0.38
C ASP A 158 -9.23 -8.82 -0.51
N ALA A 159 -10.55 -8.64 -0.46
CA ALA A 159 -11.52 -9.73 -0.49
C ALA A 159 -11.88 -10.15 -1.93
N PRO A 160 -11.83 -11.44 -2.31
CA PRO A 160 -11.30 -12.59 -1.55
C PRO A 160 -9.76 -12.62 -1.57
N SER A 161 -9.11 -11.96 -2.53
CA SER A 161 -7.70 -11.62 -2.65
C SER A 161 -7.54 -10.46 -3.62
N SER A 162 -6.45 -9.69 -3.50
CA SER A 162 -6.02 -8.75 -4.54
C SER A 162 -4.97 -9.40 -5.43
N GLY A 163 -4.90 -8.98 -6.68
CA GLY A 163 -3.90 -9.48 -7.61
C GLY A 163 -3.23 -8.34 -8.37
N VAL A 164 -1.96 -8.53 -8.66
CA VAL A 164 -1.16 -7.70 -9.56
C VAL A 164 -0.59 -8.61 -10.65
N LEU A 165 -0.85 -8.27 -11.90
CA LEU A 165 -0.37 -8.97 -13.08
C LEU A 165 0.72 -8.13 -13.73
N TRP A 166 1.91 -8.68 -13.84
CA TRP A 166 3.06 -8.10 -14.52
C TRP A 166 3.05 -8.41 -16.03
N ASP A 167 3.71 -7.59 -16.81
CA ASP A 167 3.85 -7.72 -18.27
C ASP A 167 4.61 -8.99 -18.70
N ASN A 168 5.47 -9.53 -17.83
CA ASN A 168 6.14 -10.82 -18.03
C ASN A 168 5.23 -12.04 -17.77
N GLY A 169 3.98 -11.81 -17.33
CA GLY A 169 3.00 -12.85 -17.01
C GLY A 169 2.99 -13.31 -15.54
N ASP A 170 3.87 -12.79 -14.71
CA ASP A 170 3.89 -13.11 -13.27
C ASP A 170 2.66 -12.50 -12.58
N ILE A 171 2.09 -13.26 -11.64
CA ILE A 171 0.95 -12.83 -10.84
C ILE A 171 1.35 -12.82 -9.38
N GLU A 172 1.24 -11.66 -8.76
CA GLU A 172 1.40 -11.49 -7.32
C GLU A 172 0.02 -11.41 -6.66
N LEU A 173 -0.24 -12.29 -5.69
CA LEU A 173 -1.48 -12.29 -4.93
C LEU A 173 -1.24 -11.74 -3.52
N THR A 174 -2.13 -10.85 -3.08
CA THR A 174 -2.18 -10.37 -1.71
C THR A 174 -3.36 -11.05 -1.01
N PRO A 175 -3.11 -11.88 0.00
CA PRO A 175 -4.16 -12.55 0.75
C PRO A 175 -5.04 -11.53 1.48
N SER A 176 -6.30 -11.91 1.72
CA SER A 176 -7.22 -11.09 2.51
C SER A 176 -6.69 -10.85 3.91
N SER A 177 -6.98 -9.68 4.46
CA SER A 177 -6.75 -9.39 5.86
C SER A 177 -7.99 -8.80 6.53
N PHE A 178 -8.17 -9.13 7.80
CA PHE A 178 -9.29 -8.64 8.60
C PHE A 178 -8.76 -7.66 9.65
N SER A 179 -9.43 -6.51 9.79
CA SER A 179 -9.10 -5.52 10.81
C SER A 179 -10.34 -5.16 11.61
N ILE A 180 -10.21 -5.12 12.93
CA ILE A 180 -11.22 -4.56 13.83
C ILE A 180 -10.59 -3.43 14.64
N GLY A 181 -11.31 -2.30 14.75
CA GLY A 181 -10.91 -1.15 15.53
C GLY A 181 -12.02 -0.71 16.48
N ILE A 182 -11.62 -0.31 17.68
CA ILE A 182 -12.52 0.28 18.68
C ILE A 182 -11.93 1.61 19.09
N HIS A 183 -12.76 2.64 19.08
CA HIS A 183 -12.46 3.98 19.56
C HIS A 183 -13.43 4.35 20.66
N HIS A 184 -12.96 5.05 21.69
CA HIS A 184 -13.81 5.65 22.70
C HIS A 184 -13.41 7.09 22.98
N SER A 185 -14.38 8.00 23.05
CA SER A 185 -14.13 9.41 23.36
C SER A 185 -14.46 9.69 24.82
N LEU A 186 -13.46 10.06 25.60
CA LEU A 186 -13.57 10.50 26.98
C LEU A 186 -13.42 12.02 27.05
N LEU A 187 -14.49 12.72 27.37
CA LEU A 187 -14.49 14.17 27.48
C LEU A 187 -14.47 14.58 28.98
N PHE A 188 -13.44 15.31 29.39
CA PHE A 188 -13.30 15.90 30.72
C PHE A 188 -13.62 17.39 30.63
N GLU A 189 -14.92 17.74 30.66
CA GLU A 189 -15.41 19.11 30.44
C GLU A 189 -14.77 20.13 31.39
N LYS A 190 -14.58 19.77 32.68
CA LYS A 190 -13.96 20.63 33.68
C LYS A 190 -12.55 21.10 33.30
N TYR A 191 -11.80 20.28 32.57
CA TYR A 191 -10.43 20.53 32.18
C TYR A 191 -10.28 20.87 30.69
N GLN A 192 -11.40 20.85 29.92
CA GLN A 192 -11.42 20.99 28.47
C GLN A 192 -10.45 20.00 27.76
N ILE A 193 -10.34 18.80 28.32
CA ILE A 193 -9.47 17.74 27.80
C ILE A 193 -10.34 16.64 27.18
N ALA A 194 -10.02 16.22 25.97
CA ALA A 194 -10.56 15.03 25.32
C ALA A 194 -9.48 13.97 25.17
N ILE A 195 -9.72 12.76 25.66
CA ILE A 195 -8.84 11.60 25.46
C ILE A 195 -9.57 10.61 24.55
N ASN A 196 -8.94 10.21 23.46
CA ASN A 196 -9.52 9.38 22.42
C ASN A 196 -8.69 8.10 22.23
N PRO A 197 -8.74 7.11 23.17
CA PRO A 197 -8.05 5.84 22.97
C PRO A 197 -8.60 5.10 21.75
N VAL A 198 -7.69 4.51 20.99
CA VAL A 198 -7.98 3.68 19.82
C VAL A 198 -7.24 2.37 19.97
N TYR A 199 -7.94 1.26 19.81
CA TYR A 199 -7.36 -0.07 19.74
C TYR A 199 -7.66 -0.65 18.37
N ARG A 200 -6.67 -1.28 17.76
CA ARG A 200 -6.79 -1.96 16.48
C ARG A 200 -6.13 -3.34 16.55
N LEU A 201 -6.81 -4.33 16.01
CA LEU A 201 -6.32 -5.68 15.80
C LEU A 201 -6.39 -6.01 14.31
N ASP A 202 -5.28 -6.42 13.74
CA ASP A 202 -5.16 -6.86 12.36
C ASP A 202 -4.84 -8.36 12.33
N ILE A 203 -5.58 -9.11 11.52
CA ILE A 203 -5.43 -10.55 11.33
C ILE A 203 -5.18 -10.79 9.85
N LEU A 204 -3.99 -11.32 9.51
CA LEU A 204 -3.66 -11.76 8.16
C LEU A 204 -4.24 -13.17 7.93
N MET A 205 -5.02 -13.31 6.88
CA MET A 205 -5.52 -14.61 6.45
C MET A 205 -4.43 -15.26 5.57
N LYS A 206 -3.70 -16.21 6.14
CA LYS A 206 -2.66 -16.93 5.41
C LYS A 206 -3.33 -17.81 4.35
N GLU A 207 -2.98 -17.64 3.08
CA GLU A 207 -3.39 -18.60 2.04
C GLU A 207 -2.85 -19.99 2.40
N ARG A 208 -3.74 -21.00 2.35
CA ARG A 208 -3.29 -22.39 2.26
C ARG A 208 -2.71 -22.53 0.85
N THR A 209 -1.41 -22.61 0.73
CA THR A 209 -0.76 -23.13 -0.46
C THR A 209 -1.29 -24.55 -0.67
N ILE A 210 -2.17 -24.69 -1.64
CA ILE A 210 -2.49 -26.02 -2.20
C ILE A 210 -1.31 -26.31 -3.12
N ASP A 211 -0.29 -26.98 -2.57
CA ASP A 211 0.75 -27.60 -3.38
C ASP A 211 0.08 -28.68 -4.23
N SER A 212 -0.36 -28.32 -5.42
CA SER A 212 -0.73 -29.27 -6.45
C SER A 212 0.56 -29.82 -7.09
N HIS A 213 1.21 -30.72 -6.41
CA HIS A 213 2.11 -31.67 -7.08
C HIS A 213 1.25 -32.65 -7.86
N LEU A 214 1.14 -32.43 -9.17
CA LEU A 214 0.78 -33.42 -10.19
C LEU A 214 1.96 -33.61 -11.12
#